data_9cbbd16d4329c4c214b962a302be8f8b
#
_entry.id   9cbbd16d4329c4c214b962a302be8f8b
#
_cell.length_a   1.000
_cell.length_b   1.000
_cell.length_c   1.000
_cell.angle_alpha   90.00
_cell.angle_beta   90.00
_cell.angle_gamma   90.00
#
_symmetry.space_group_name_H-M   'P 1'
#
loop_
_entity.id
_entity.type
_entity.pdbx_description
1 polymer ?
#
loop_
_entity_poly.entity_id
_entity_poly.type
_entity_poly.pdbx_seq_one_letter_code
_entity_poly.pdbx_strand_id
1 'polypeptide(L)'
;METNTAELIENLRRSQAENGQVEVKAAAGGFPKSVLETVSAFANGDGGTILLGLTDPAEGLQPVEGFNAQAVHDASVEAIRSKITPRPPVDIHIEAVDIEAVEGQHRIVRIDVLPGDPTQKPYYIEAHGMYNGSYQRVGEADIRLTKYEIDRLLENRSQPRYDEELVSEASFKDLSPTLVSAYVARLREEQPRVFAVLSDREVLLQARILRINSEGREVPTLGALLAMGSYPQAFFPQLMMSVVVLPGEELGEVTEDGRRFLDNHSCTGSIPSMLNEAMGVLVRNMRKTSTMEGLNSSGIGRVERYEYPLEAIRELLVNALMHRDYSPGARGSQVQVELYTNRLVVRSPGGIYGAVTIRDFGQPGVSSTRNSYLASILTDLPDPGTGRLIAENRASGIPTVLRALKEAGLPAPQFADRLLYVQVTLMQPPQGTSSTEQKTAPEDKTQQATHAAGKHSADAVEPAGADALLDGLSERQAGIVRGLRAQGEAVSTTYIQEHWGRGASRTSITNDLRHLVEAKLIVPTAPPRSKNRKYRAA
;
A
#
# COMPACT_ATOMS: atom_id res chain seq x y z
N MET A 1 -6.37 2.86 18.57
CA MET A 1 -5.72 3.70 19.58
C MET A 1 -6.02 5.14 19.20
N GLU A 2 -6.67 5.88 20.07
CA GLU A 2 -6.84 7.32 19.87
C GLU A 2 -5.44 7.96 19.93
N THR A 3 -4.96 8.47 18.82
CA THR A 3 -3.70 9.22 18.79
C THR A 3 -3.93 10.50 19.58
N ASN A 4 -3.11 10.77 20.58
CA ASN A 4 -3.17 12.01 21.37
C ASN A 4 -2.96 13.20 20.43
N THR A 5 -3.80 14.23 20.55
CA THR A 5 -3.75 15.44 19.70
C THR A 5 -2.39 16.14 19.77
N ALA A 6 -1.75 16.14 20.94
CA ALA A 6 -0.40 16.71 21.08
C ALA A 6 0.64 15.93 20.23
N GLU A 7 0.60 14.61 20.24
CA GLU A 7 1.46 13.77 19.41
C GLU A 7 1.18 13.96 17.91
N LEU A 8 -0.08 14.13 17.54
CA LEU A 8 -0.50 14.39 16.17
C LEU A 8 0.06 15.72 15.66
N ILE A 9 -0.08 16.78 16.45
CA ILE A 9 0.45 18.13 16.15
C ILE A 9 1.98 18.08 16.03
N GLU A 10 2.66 17.38 16.92
CA GLU A 10 4.12 17.22 16.89
C GLU A 10 4.59 16.51 15.60
N ASN A 11 3.89 15.45 15.18
CA ASN A 11 4.20 14.74 13.95
C ASN A 11 3.97 15.61 12.71
N LEU A 12 2.87 16.38 12.66
CA LEU A 12 2.58 17.31 11.57
C LEU A 12 3.63 18.44 11.48
N ARG A 13 4.13 18.91 12.61
CA ARG A 13 5.21 19.90 12.65
C ARG A 13 6.52 19.37 12.11
N ARG A 14 6.87 18.14 12.44
CA ARG A 14 8.09 17.50 11.91
C ARG A 14 8.00 17.26 10.41
N SER A 15 6.86 16.85 9.90
CA SER A 15 6.65 16.62 8.47
C SER A 15 6.48 17.90 7.66
N GLN A 16 6.05 19.01 8.29
CA GLN A 16 5.63 20.25 7.66
C GLN A 16 4.57 20.08 6.57
N ALA A 17 3.80 18.99 6.66
CA ALA A 17 2.78 18.60 5.70
C ALA A 17 1.65 17.84 6.41
N GLU A 18 0.45 17.94 5.86
CA GLU A 18 -0.66 17.05 6.19
C GLU A 18 -0.32 15.64 5.72
N ASN A 19 -1.08 14.67 6.16
CA ASN A 19 -1.02 13.31 5.63
C ASN A 19 -2.41 12.89 5.15
N GLY A 20 -2.51 11.75 4.50
CA GLY A 20 -3.79 11.26 3.96
C GLY A 20 -4.89 11.02 4.99
N GLN A 21 -4.61 11.13 6.28
CA GLN A 21 -5.56 10.91 7.39
C GLN A 21 -5.76 12.12 8.30
N VAL A 22 -5.08 13.24 8.02
CA VAL A 22 -5.19 14.45 8.85
C VAL A 22 -5.37 15.66 7.95
N GLU A 23 -6.31 16.52 8.33
CA GLU A 23 -6.59 17.80 7.70
C GLU A 23 -6.53 18.89 8.75
N VAL A 24 -5.92 20.03 8.44
CA VAL A 24 -5.84 21.19 9.33
C VAL A 24 -6.44 22.41 8.65
N LYS A 25 -7.31 23.14 9.37
CA LYS A 25 -7.91 24.38 8.84
C LYS A 25 -7.93 25.47 9.92
N ALA A 26 -7.56 26.68 9.50
CA ALA A 26 -7.57 27.85 10.36
C ALA A 26 -8.97 28.17 10.92
N ALA A 27 -10.02 28.03 10.14
CA ALA A 27 -11.41 28.27 10.52
C ALA A 27 -11.66 29.64 11.20
N ALA A 28 -10.83 30.66 10.91
CA ALA A 28 -10.91 32.01 11.49
C ALA A 28 -12.26 32.70 11.24
N GLY A 29 -12.91 32.41 10.12
CA GLY A 29 -14.23 32.97 9.75
C GLY A 29 -15.42 32.07 10.13
N GLY A 30 -15.23 31.07 10.99
CA GLY A 30 -16.23 30.06 11.35
C GLY A 30 -16.01 28.73 10.59
N PHE A 31 -17.02 27.84 10.59
CA PHE A 31 -16.91 26.52 9.98
C PHE A 31 -16.69 26.58 8.46
N PRO A 32 -15.54 26.07 7.93
CA PRO A 32 -15.23 26.12 6.50
C PRO A 32 -16.08 25.08 5.73
N LYS A 33 -16.73 25.48 4.64
CA LYS A 33 -17.55 24.56 3.83
C LYS A 33 -16.75 23.40 3.21
N SER A 34 -15.45 23.61 2.94
CA SER A 34 -14.54 22.57 2.42
C SER A 34 -14.37 21.37 3.37
N VAL A 35 -14.58 21.58 4.68
CA VAL A 35 -14.57 20.48 5.66
C VAL A 35 -15.62 19.40 5.34
N LEU A 36 -16.74 19.76 4.68
CA LEU A 36 -17.74 18.77 4.26
C LEU A 36 -17.20 17.83 3.17
N GLU A 37 -16.32 18.32 2.28
CA GLU A 37 -15.65 17.52 1.27
C GLU A 37 -14.71 16.52 1.94
N THR A 38 -13.92 16.98 2.92
CA THR A 38 -13.02 16.15 3.72
C THR A 38 -13.78 15.10 4.55
N VAL A 39 -14.89 15.48 5.19
CA VAL A 39 -15.73 14.51 5.93
C VAL A 39 -16.30 13.45 4.98
N SER A 40 -16.77 13.84 3.79
CA SER A 40 -17.22 12.88 2.77
C SER A 40 -16.06 11.96 2.35
N ALA A 41 -14.87 12.53 2.09
CA ALA A 41 -13.70 11.78 1.67
C ALA A 41 -13.24 10.76 2.73
N PHE A 42 -13.16 11.18 3.98
CA PHE A 42 -12.79 10.30 5.10
C PHE A 42 -13.83 9.21 5.35
N ALA A 43 -15.11 9.53 5.34
CA ALA A 43 -16.17 8.53 5.53
C ALA A 43 -16.22 7.50 4.38
N ASN A 44 -15.90 7.91 3.16
CA ASN A 44 -15.79 6.99 2.01
C ASN A 44 -14.50 6.17 2.01
N GLY A 45 -13.44 6.66 2.66
CA GLY A 45 -12.14 6.01 2.79
C GLY A 45 -11.94 5.30 4.12
N ASP A 46 -10.73 5.47 4.68
CA ASP A 46 -10.24 4.83 5.91
C ASP A 46 -10.46 5.68 7.17
N GLY A 47 -11.24 6.75 7.07
CA GLY A 47 -11.42 7.73 8.12
C GLY A 47 -10.25 8.70 8.24
N GLY A 48 -10.34 9.62 9.22
CA GLY A 48 -9.29 10.61 9.47
C GLY A 48 -9.69 11.60 10.56
N THR A 49 -8.76 12.51 10.87
CA THR A 49 -8.94 13.56 11.88
C THR A 49 -8.84 14.93 11.23
N ILE A 50 -9.74 15.85 11.59
CA ILE A 50 -9.73 17.23 11.15
C ILE A 50 -9.51 18.13 12.37
N LEU A 51 -8.52 19.01 12.30
CA LEU A 51 -8.19 19.97 13.34
C LEU A 51 -8.57 21.38 12.87
N LEU A 52 -9.45 22.06 13.61
CA LEU A 52 -9.88 23.44 13.30
C LEU A 52 -9.39 24.40 14.37
N GLY A 53 -8.83 25.54 13.94
CA GLY A 53 -8.28 26.57 14.81
C GLY A 53 -6.76 26.62 14.83
N LEU A 54 -6.10 25.94 13.90
CA LEU A 54 -4.65 25.97 13.68
C LEU A 54 -4.35 26.43 12.25
N THR A 55 -3.23 27.12 12.07
CA THR A 55 -2.70 27.45 10.74
C THR A 55 -2.17 26.20 10.04
N ASP A 56 -1.90 26.30 8.75
CA ASP A 56 -1.33 25.23 7.94
C ASP A 56 -0.03 24.67 8.56
N PRO A 57 0.26 23.35 8.45
CA PRO A 57 1.51 22.77 8.91
C PRO A 57 2.76 23.48 8.36
N ALA A 58 2.72 23.96 7.11
CA ALA A 58 3.81 24.73 6.51
C ALA A 58 4.01 26.11 7.16
N GLU A 59 2.99 26.63 7.85
CA GLU A 59 3.02 27.87 8.63
C GLU A 59 3.33 27.62 10.13
N GLY A 60 3.57 26.37 10.52
CA GLY A 60 4.02 25.95 11.85
C GLY A 60 2.90 25.63 12.84
N LEU A 61 1.66 25.39 12.39
CA LEU A 61 0.52 24.98 13.24
C LEU A 61 0.29 25.93 14.42
N GLN A 62 0.25 27.22 14.14
CA GLN A 62 0.00 28.24 15.17
C GLN A 62 -1.49 28.33 15.49
N PRO A 63 -1.88 28.62 16.75
CA PRO A 63 -3.26 28.89 17.09
C PRO A 63 -3.76 30.14 16.35
N VAL A 64 -4.98 30.04 15.85
CA VAL A 64 -5.61 31.19 15.15
C VAL A 64 -6.13 32.19 16.16
N GLU A 65 -5.68 33.45 16.04
CA GLU A 65 -6.12 34.54 16.92
C GLU A 65 -7.64 34.77 16.78
N GLY A 66 -8.33 34.92 17.92
CA GLY A 66 -9.78 35.13 17.94
C GLY A 66 -10.62 33.89 17.56
N PHE A 67 -10.05 32.70 17.46
CA PHE A 67 -10.78 31.50 17.17
C PHE A 67 -11.83 31.16 18.25
N ASN A 68 -13.11 31.07 17.84
CA ASN A 68 -14.21 30.72 18.73
C ASN A 68 -14.53 29.23 18.63
N ALA A 69 -13.85 28.41 19.44
CA ALA A 69 -14.01 26.96 19.43
C ALA A 69 -15.44 26.50 19.64
N GLN A 70 -16.23 27.16 20.52
CA GLN A 70 -17.63 26.76 20.77
C GLN A 70 -18.52 27.02 19.55
N ALA A 71 -18.41 28.20 18.94
CA ALA A 71 -19.22 28.52 17.77
C ALA A 71 -18.87 27.63 16.57
N VAL A 72 -17.58 27.32 16.38
CA VAL A 72 -17.14 26.41 15.30
C VAL A 72 -17.56 24.98 15.56
N HIS A 73 -17.48 24.49 16.81
CA HIS A 73 -17.99 23.18 17.20
C HIS A 73 -19.48 23.04 16.88
N ASP A 74 -20.32 23.98 17.33
CA ASP A 74 -21.77 23.89 17.16
C ASP A 74 -22.15 23.97 15.67
N ALA A 75 -21.48 24.84 14.90
CA ALA A 75 -21.63 24.91 13.45
C ALA A 75 -21.17 23.63 12.73
N SER A 76 -20.11 22.97 13.21
CA SER A 76 -19.62 21.70 12.68
C SER A 76 -20.64 20.59 12.87
N VAL A 77 -21.18 20.46 14.10
CA VAL A 77 -22.22 19.47 14.43
C VAL A 77 -23.46 19.65 13.55
N GLU A 78 -23.95 20.89 13.42
CA GLU A 78 -25.11 21.21 12.59
C GLU A 78 -24.84 20.91 11.11
N ALA A 79 -23.72 21.40 10.56
CA ALA A 79 -23.40 21.29 9.15
C ALA A 79 -23.20 19.82 8.73
N ILE A 80 -22.43 19.03 9.49
CA ILE A 80 -22.17 17.63 9.15
C ILE A 80 -23.45 16.81 9.25
N ARG A 81 -24.28 17.05 10.27
CA ARG A 81 -25.56 16.33 10.46
C ARG A 81 -26.59 16.64 9.39
N SER A 82 -26.65 17.87 8.88
CA SER A 82 -27.71 18.33 7.99
C SER A 82 -27.35 18.32 6.52
N LYS A 83 -26.04 18.24 6.17
CA LYS A 83 -25.57 18.43 4.79
C LYS A 83 -24.86 17.23 4.20
N ILE A 84 -24.59 16.18 4.98
CA ILE A 84 -23.97 14.93 4.48
C ILE A 84 -24.96 13.78 4.63
N THR A 85 -25.15 13.05 3.54
CA THR A 85 -26.05 11.89 3.44
C THR A 85 -25.27 10.70 2.84
N PRO A 86 -25.38 9.48 3.41
CA PRO A 86 -25.93 9.16 4.72
C PRO A 86 -25.20 9.88 5.85
N ARG A 87 -25.72 9.83 7.08
CA ARG A 87 -25.07 10.47 8.23
C ARG A 87 -23.73 9.81 8.51
N PRO A 88 -22.59 10.53 8.43
CA PRO A 88 -21.29 9.95 8.65
C PRO A 88 -21.04 9.64 10.13
N PRO A 89 -20.25 8.62 10.44
CA PRO A 89 -19.83 8.31 11.80
C PRO A 89 -18.71 9.30 12.22
N VAL A 90 -19.08 10.33 12.98
CA VAL A 90 -18.15 11.38 13.42
C VAL A 90 -18.24 11.58 14.93
N ASP A 91 -17.10 11.85 15.55
CA ASP A 91 -16.98 12.41 16.88
C ASP A 91 -16.40 13.83 16.80
N ILE A 92 -17.03 14.79 17.49
CA ILE A 92 -16.67 16.21 17.41
C ILE A 92 -16.55 16.73 18.84
N HIS A 93 -15.38 17.21 19.20
CA HIS A 93 -15.13 17.74 20.54
C HIS A 93 -14.15 18.91 20.53
N ILE A 94 -14.15 19.67 21.63
CA ILE A 94 -13.24 20.79 21.83
C ILE A 94 -12.13 20.30 22.74
N GLU A 95 -10.89 20.44 22.27
CA GLU A 95 -9.71 20.12 23.06
C GLU A 95 -8.90 21.37 23.43
N ALA A 96 -8.27 21.32 24.59
CA ALA A 96 -7.26 22.27 25.00
C ALA A 96 -5.89 21.72 24.61
N VAL A 97 -5.12 22.48 23.83
CA VAL A 97 -3.80 22.09 23.40
C VAL A 97 -2.76 23.10 23.89
N ASP A 98 -1.66 22.60 24.40
CA ASP A 98 -0.47 23.37 24.70
C ASP A 98 0.45 23.33 23.47
N ILE A 99 0.75 24.49 22.94
CA ILE A 99 1.58 24.61 21.74
C ILE A 99 2.89 25.25 22.13
N GLU A 100 4.02 24.52 21.96
CA GLU A 100 5.37 25.07 22.22
C GLU A 100 5.56 26.41 21.54
N ALA A 101 6.15 27.36 22.28
CA ALA A 101 6.40 28.75 21.89
C ALA A 101 5.19 29.71 21.88
N VAL A 102 3.98 29.26 22.30
CA VAL A 102 2.84 30.17 22.46
C VAL A 102 2.32 30.07 23.89
N GLU A 103 2.36 31.17 24.66
CA GLU A 103 1.90 31.16 26.05
C GLU A 103 0.38 30.94 26.13
N GLY A 104 -0.03 29.97 26.97
CA GLY A 104 -1.42 29.69 27.32
C GLY A 104 -2.01 28.46 26.64
N GLN A 105 -3.08 27.95 27.23
CA GLN A 105 -3.88 26.87 26.64
C GLN A 105 -4.78 27.40 25.53
N HIS A 106 -4.64 26.82 24.33
CA HIS A 106 -5.47 27.17 23.19
C HIS A 106 -6.53 26.09 22.96
N ARG A 107 -7.75 26.50 22.63
CA ARG A 107 -8.86 25.60 22.37
C ARG A 107 -9.02 25.43 20.87
N ILE A 108 -9.00 24.20 20.41
CA ILE A 108 -9.25 23.80 19.03
C ILE A 108 -10.51 22.91 18.95
N VAL A 109 -11.05 22.72 17.74
CA VAL A 109 -12.09 21.72 17.49
C VAL A 109 -11.45 20.55 16.75
N ARG A 110 -11.59 19.36 17.30
CA ARG A 110 -11.19 18.10 16.70
C ARG A 110 -12.43 17.37 16.20
N ILE A 111 -12.37 16.88 14.96
CA ILE A 111 -13.39 16.07 14.31
C ILE A 111 -12.74 14.76 13.89
N ASP A 112 -13.08 13.67 14.55
CA ASP A 112 -12.68 12.34 14.16
C ASP A 112 -13.77 11.72 13.30
N VAL A 113 -13.43 11.43 12.05
CA VAL A 113 -14.32 10.77 11.09
C VAL A 113 -13.90 9.31 11.00
N LEU A 114 -14.78 8.40 11.41
CA LEU A 114 -14.53 6.97 11.26
C LEU A 114 -14.85 6.52 9.83
N PRO A 115 -14.28 5.40 9.35
CA PRO A 115 -14.72 4.79 8.11
C PRO A 115 -16.22 4.54 8.14
N GLY A 116 -16.90 4.98 7.08
CA GLY A 116 -18.35 4.81 6.98
C GLY A 116 -18.74 3.36 6.69
N ASP A 117 -19.96 3.00 7.09
CA ASP A 117 -20.54 1.68 6.81
C ASP A 117 -20.53 1.40 5.30
N PRO A 118 -19.86 0.33 4.84
CA PRO A 118 -19.78 -0.03 3.43
C PRO A 118 -21.15 -0.20 2.76
N THR A 119 -22.15 -0.65 3.50
CA THR A 119 -23.51 -0.83 2.98
C THR A 119 -24.24 0.50 2.74
N GLN A 120 -23.70 1.60 3.25
CA GLN A 120 -24.25 2.95 3.10
C GLN A 120 -23.44 3.84 2.17
N LYS A 121 -22.18 3.48 1.82
CA LYS A 121 -21.36 4.26 0.89
C LYS A 121 -22.04 4.42 -0.48
N PRO A 122 -21.87 5.57 -1.19
CA PRO A 122 -21.03 6.70 -0.79
C PRO A 122 -21.73 7.64 0.17
N TYR A 123 -20.94 8.29 1.03
CA TYR A 123 -21.31 9.45 1.83
C TYR A 123 -21.06 10.70 1.00
N TYR A 124 -22.06 11.57 0.85
CA TYR A 124 -21.97 12.71 -0.07
C TYR A 124 -22.61 13.97 0.49
N ILE A 125 -22.20 15.12 -0.04
CA ILE A 125 -22.81 16.42 0.27
C ILE A 125 -24.18 16.50 -0.43
N GLU A 126 -25.25 16.54 0.33
CA GLU A 126 -26.62 16.44 -0.16
C GLU A 126 -26.98 17.50 -1.22
N ALA A 127 -26.54 18.75 -1.01
CA ALA A 127 -26.80 19.85 -1.94
C ALA A 127 -26.14 19.63 -3.33
N HIS A 128 -25.10 18.83 -3.43
CA HIS A 128 -24.42 18.51 -4.69
C HIS A 128 -24.96 17.23 -5.34
N GLY A 129 -25.74 16.44 -4.60
CA GLY A 129 -26.19 15.12 -4.99
C GLY A 129 -25.07 14.08 -5.02
N MET A 130 -25.42 12.81 -5.04
CA MET A 130 -24.50 11.69 -4.90
C MET A 130 -23.32 11.73 -5.90
N TYR A 131 -23.60 11.95 -7.18
CA TYR A 131 -22.58 11.92 -8.24
C TYR A 131 -21.65 13.15 -8.30
N ASN A 132 -21.99 14.23 -7.62
CA ASN A 132 -21.16 15.44 -7.59
C ASN A 132 -20.67 15.80 -6.17
N GLY A 133 -21.22 15.17 -5.15
CA GLY A 133 -20.95 15.46 -3.75
C GLY A 133 -20.16 14.37 -3.03
N SER A 134 -19.77 13.29 -3.71
CA SER A 134 -18.98 12.19 -3.14
C SER A 134 -17.50 12.42 -3.37
N TYR A 135 -16.69 12.29 -2.33
CA TYR A 135 -15.25 12.52 -2.36
C TYR A 135 -14.49 11.33 -1.79
N GLN A 136 -13.21 11.21 -2.17
CA GLN A 136 -12.24 10.27 -1.63
C GLN A 136 -10.92 11.01 -1.36
N ARG A 137 -10.23 10.67 -0.28
CA ARG A 137 -8.92 11.20 0.05
C ARG A 137 -7.82 10.51 -0.76
N VAL A 138 -7.03 11.28 -1.49
CA VAL A 138 -5.88 10.79 -2.26
C VAL A 138 -4.67 11.66 -1.91
N GLY A 139 -3.79 11.14 -1.05
CA GLY A 139 -2.75 11.97 -0.43
C GLY A 139 -3.39 13.05 0.43
N GLU A 140 -3.07 14.31 0.17
CA GLU A 140 -3.59 15.49 0.88
C GLU A 140 -4.82 16.12 0.19
N ALA A 141 -5.31 15.54 -0.91
CA ALA A 141 -6.39 16.12 -1.70
C ALA A 141 -7.70 15.33 -1.56
N ASP A 142 -8.81 16.06 -1.43
CA ASP A 142 -10.16 15.51 -1.51
C ASP A 142 -10.61 15.50 -2.98
N ILE A 143 -10.56 14.32 -3.60
CA ILE A 143 -10.88 14.16 -5.03
C ILE A 143 -12.31 13.66 -5.16
N ARG A 144 -13.07 14.29 -6.05
CA ARG A 144 -14.43 13.86 -6.37
C ARG A 144 -14.41 12.49 -7.03
N LEU A 145 -15.26 11.59 -6.52
CA LEU A 145 -15.44 10.26 -7.10
C LEU A 145 -16.05 10.39 -8.51
N THR A 146 -15.56 9.57 -9.42
CA THR A 146 -16.14 9.41 -10.76
C THR A 146 -17.47 8.66 -10.69
N LYS A 147 -18.28 8.78 -11.72
CA LYS A 147 -19.54 8.01 -11.82
C LYS A 147 -19.28 6.51 -11.69
N TYR A 148 -18.23 6.00 -12.33
CA TYR A 148 -17.88 4.59 -12.28
C TYR A 148 -17.55 4.12 -10.85
N GLU A 149 -16.76 4.90 -10.09
CA GLU A 149 -16.43 4.60 -8.70
C GLU A 149 -17.67 4.57 -7.81
N ILE A 150 -18.59 5.54 -8.01
CA ILE A 150 -19.85 5.58 -7.25
C ILE A 150 -20.72 4.35 -7.59
N ASP A 151 -20.84 3.98 -8.86
CA ASP A 151 -21.59 2.81 -9.29
C ASP A 151 -21.00 1.52 -8.68
N ARG A 152 -19.66 1.43 -8.52
CA ARG A 152 -19.00 0.31 -7.80
C ARG A 152 -19.32 0.28 -6.30
N LEU A 153 -19.35 1.45 -5.64
CA LEU A 153 -19.76 1.52 -4.23
C LEU A 153 -21.22 1.09 -4.05
N LEU A 154 -22.11 1.51 -4.94
CA LEU A 154 -23.54 1.13 -4.91
C LEU A 154 -23.72 -0.38 -5.13
N GLU A 155 -22.98 -0.98 -6.05
CA GLU A 155 -23.01 -2.42 -6.28
C GLU A 155 -22.51 -3.22 -5.07
N ASN A 156 -21.46 -2.74 -4.40
CA ASN A 156 -20.92 -3.37 -3.20
C ASN A 156 -21.85 -3.31 -1.97
N ARG A 157 -22.91 -2.50 -1.99
CA ARG A 157 -23.94 -2.48 -0.93
C ARG A 157 -24.70 -3.80 -0.81
N SER A 158 -24.95 -4.46 -1.94
CA SER A 158 -25.49 -5.82 -1.99
C SER A 158 -24.31 -6.77 -2.17
N GLN A 159 -24.33 -7.93 -1.50
CA GLN A 159 -23.28 -8.91 -1.71
C GLN A 159 -23.34 -9.41 -3.17
N PRO A 160 -22.44 -8.97 -4.05
CA PRO A 160 -22.41 -9.45 -5.43
C PRO A 160 -21.98 -10.92 -5.44
N ARG A 161 -22.59 -11.73 -6.32
CA ARG A 161 -22.32 -13.16 -6.46
C ARG A 161 -21.83 -13.48 -7.86
N TYR A 162 -20.88 -12.70 -8.36
CA TYR A 162 -20.33 -12.91 -9.70
C TYR A 162 -19.60 -14.23 -9.85
N ASP A 163 -19.03 -14.74 -8.76
CA ASP A 163 -18.41 -16.07 -8.71
C ASP A 163 -19.42 -17.22 -8.89
N GLU A 164 -20.72 -16.99 -8.64
CA GLU A 164 -21.81 -17.93 -8.90
C GLU A 164 -22.46 -17.79 -10.30
N GLU A 165 -22.03 -16.81 -11.10
CA GLU A 165 -22.55 -16.59 -12.45
C GLU A 165 -22.29 -17.80 -13.36
N LEU A 166 -23.30 -18.17 -14.17
CA LEU A 166 -23.18 -19.27 -15.10
C LEU A 166 -22.43 -18.86 -16.35
N VAL A 167 -21.42 -19.62 -16.74
CA VAL A 167 -20.70 -19.42 -17.99
C VAL A 167 -21.30 -20.31 -19.07
N SER A 168 -22.34 -19.82 -19.72
CA SER A 168 -23.18 -20.59 -20.65
C SER A 168 -22.44 -21.11 -21.89
N GLU A 169 -21.31 -20.51 -22.24
CA GLU A 169 -20.44 -20.90 -23.35
C GLU A 169 -19.51 -22.04 -22.97
N ALA A 170 -19.27 -22.25 -21.66
CA ALA A 170 -18.43 -23.30 -21.12
C ALA A 170 -19.23 -24.61 -20.85
N SER A 171 -18.50 -25.68 -20.70
CA SER A 171 -19.02 -27.02 -20.41
C SER A 171 -18.16 -27.77 -19.40
N PHE A 172 -18.59 -28.93 -18.96
CA PHE A 172 -17.77 -29.81 -18.11
C PHE A 172 -16.38 -30.13 -18.72
N LYS A 173 -16.25 -30.14 -20.05
CA LYS A 173 -14.98 -30.43 -20.74
C LYS A 173 -13.94 -29.34 -20.56
N ASP A 174 -14.36 -28.12 -20.16
CA ASP A 174 -13.48 -26.99 -19.91
C ASP A 174 -12.88 -27.02 -18.49
N LEU A 175 -13.34 -27.97 -17.65
CA LEU A 175 -12.75 -28.22 -16.33
C LEU A 175 -11.59 -29.22 -16.44
N SER A 176 -10.55 -29.02 -15.62
CA SER A 176 -9.42 -29.94 -15.50
C SER A 176 -9.82 -31.25 -14.81
N PRO A 177 -9.67 -32.40 -15.45
CA PRO A 177 -10.04 -33.68 -14.84
C PRO A 177 -9.27 -33.95 -13.53
N THR A 178 -8.01 -33.53 -13.46
CA THR A 178 -7.15 -33.72 -12.28
C THR A 178 -7.67 -32.91 -11.09
N LEU A 179 -7.99 -31.62 -11.30
CA LEU A 179 -8.50 -30.73 -10.24
C LEU A 179 -9.90 -31.14 -9.80
N VAL A 180 -10.76 -31.55 -10.75
CA VAL A 180 -12.10 -32.05 -10.44
C VAL A 180 -12.03 -33.34 -9.60
N SER A 181 -11.18 -34.29 -9.98
CA SER A 181 -11.03 -35.56 -9.23
C SER A 181 -10.50 -35.28 -7.81
N ALA A 182 -9.50 -34.40 -7.67
CA ALA A 182 -8.95 -34.03 -6.36
C ALA A 182 -10.01 -33.36 -5.47
N TYR A 183 -10.80 -32.45 -6.02
CA TYR A 183 -11.88 -31.77 -5.30
C TYR A 183 -13.00 -32.74 -4.86
N VAL A 184 -13.46 -33.61 -5.77
CA VAL A 184 -14.50 -34.60 -5.45
C VAL A 184 -14.01 -35.56 -4.37
N ALA A 185 -12.76 -36.07 -4.47
CA ALA A 185 -12.16 -36.91 -3.45
C ALA A 185 -12.14 -36.23 -2.09
N ARG A 186 -11.73 -34.96 -2.04
CA ARG A 186 -11.69 -34.17 -0.82
C ARG A 186 -13.07 -33.98 -0.19
N LEU A 187 -14.10 -33.63 -0.98
CA LEU A 187 -15.47 -33.52 -0.48
C LEU A 187 -16.01 -34.81 0.11
N ARG A 188 -15.70 -35.95 -0.50
CA ARG A 188 -16.10 -37.28 0.03
C ARG A 188 -15.40 -37.61 1.35
N GLU A 189 -14.14 -37.21 1.49
CA GLU A 189 -13.37 -37.38 2.73
C GLU A 189 -13.92 -36.49 3.88
N GLU A 190 -14.15 -35.22 3.62
CA GLU A 190 -14.55 -34.25 4.63
C GLU A 190 -16.05 -34.38 5.02
N GLN A 191 -16.89 -34.69 4.04
CA GLN A 191 -18.34 -34.75 4.22
C GLN A 191 -18.93 -36.09 3.69
N PRO A 192 -18.50 -37.24 4.22
CA PRO A 192 -18.91 -38.56 3.69
C PRO A 192 -20.43 -38.79 3.79
N ARG A 193 -21.10 -38.17 4.79
CA ARG A 193 -22.57 -38.29 4.94
C ARG A 193 -23.34 -37.68 3.78
N VAL A 194 -22.75 -36.71 3.08
CA VAL A 194 -23.39 -36.00 1.97
C VAL A 194 -22.95 -36.58 0.63
N PHE A 195 -21.64 -36.85 0.47
CA PHE A 195 -21.06 -37.09 -0.85
C PHE A 195 -20.64 -38.54 -1.12
N ALA A 196 -20.56 -39.42 -0.11
CA ALA A 196 -19.99 -40.74 -0.29
C ALA A 196 -20.76 -41.63 -1.30
N VAL A 197 -22.09 -41.48 -1.39
CA VAL A 197 -22.95 -42.31 -2.25
C VAL A 197 -23.25 -41.66 -3.61
N LEU A 198 -22.85 -40.41 -3.81
CA LEU A 198 -23.10 -39.67 -5.05
C LEU A 198 -22.04 -40.00 -6.12
N SER A 199 -22.46 -40.06 -7.37
CA SER A 199 -21.54 -40.06 -8.51
C SER A 199 -20.77 -38.73 -8.58
N ASP A 200 -19.62 -38.66 -9.25
CA ASP A 200 -18.83 -37.44 -9.41
C ASP A 200 -19.67 -36.30 -9.98
N ARG A 201 -20.52 -36.58 -10.97
CA ARG A 201 -21.43 -35.61 -11.58
C ARG A 201 -22.44 -35.05 -10.56
N GLU A 202 -23.03 -35.94 -9.73
CA GLU A 202 -23.96 -35.48 -8.69
C GLU A 202 -23.26 -34.65 -7.60
N VAL A 203 -22.02 -35.04 -7.25
CA VAL A 203 -21.18 -34.23 -6.35
C VAL A 203 -20.98 -32.82 -6.91
N LEU A 204 -20.62 -32.69 -8.20
CA LEU A 204 -20.40 -31.42 -8.84
C LEU A 204 -21.67 -30.55 -8.95
N LEU A 205 -22.83 -31.17 -9.16
CA LEU A 205 -24.12 -30.47 -9.12
C LEU A 205 -24.51 -30.05 -7.70
N GLN A 206 -24.33 -30.92 -6.72
CA GLN A 206 -24.62 -30.64 -5.31
C GLN A 206 -23.70 -29.53 -4.76
N ALA A 207 -22.42 -29.57 -5.10
CA ALA A 207 -21.45 -28.54 -4.76
C ALA A 207 -21.59 -27.28 -5.64
N ARG A 208 -22.55 -27.23 -6.57
CA ARG A 208 -22.84 -26.10 -7.49
C ARG A 208 -21.69 -25.75 -8.43
N ILE A 209 -20.72 -26.64 -8.60
CA ILE A 209 -19.64 -26.50 -9.60
C ILE A 209 -20.25 -26.48 -11.01
N LEU A 210 -21.18 -27.38 -11.26
CA LEU A 210 -22.04 -27.39 -12.42
C LEU A 210 -23.46 -26.97 -12.01
N ARG A 211 -24.12 -26.22 -12.87
CA ARG A 211 -25.54 -25.86 -12.72
C ARG A 211 -26.25 -25.98 -14.05
N ILE A 212 -27.55 -26.21 -13.99
CA ILE A 212 -28.39 -26.30 -15.19
C ILE A 212 -28.80 -24.88 -15.59
N ASN A 213 -28.48 -24.47 -16.82
CA ASN A 213 -28.87 -23.19 -17.36
C ASN A 213 -30.33 -23.20 -17.89
N SER A 214 -30.81 -22.07 -18.41
CA SER A 214 -32.18 -21.95 -18.96
C SER A 214 -32.46 -22.87 -20.16
N GLU A 215 -31.42 -23.38 -20.82
CA GLU A 215 -31.52 -24.29 -21.96
C GLU A 215 -31.45 -25.77 -21.54
N GLY A 216 -31.43 -26.06 -20.25
CA GLY A 216 -31.31 -27.41 -19.71
C GLY A 216 -29.90 -28.02 -19.80
N ARG A 217 -28.86 -27.23 -20.12
CA ARG A 217 -27.47 -27.69 -20.21
C ARG A 217 -26.76 -27.50 -18.88
N GLU A 218 -25.90 -28.44 -18.53
CA GLU A 218 -24.99 -28.33 -17.40
C GLU A 218 -23.79 -27.48 -17.79
N VAL A 219 -23.63 -26.37 -17.11
CA VAL A 219 -22.56 -25.40 -17.35
C VAL A 219 -21.85 -25.06 -16.02
N PRO A 220 -20.55 -24.80 -16.05
CA PRO A 220 -19.84 -24.40 -14.84
C PRO A 220 -20.18 -22.96 -14.45
N THR A 221 -20.03 -22.68 -13.15
CA THR A 221 -20.02 -21.32 -12.63
C THR A 221 -18.68 -20.65 -12.92
N LEU A 222 -18.61 -19.32 -12.86
CA LEU A 222 -17.37 -18.56 -13.00
C LEU A 222 -16.34 -19.00 -11.93
N GLY A 223 -16.75 -19.12 -10.65
CA GLY A 223 -15.89 -19.59 -9.58
C GLY A 223 -15.33 -20.98 -9.83
N ALA A 224 -16.15 -21.90 -10.35
CA ALA A 224 -15.71 -23.24 -10.73
C ALA A 224 -14.67 -23.22 -11.86
N LEU A 225 -14.89 -22.40 -12.90
CA LEU A 225 -13.91 -22.22 -13.98
C LEU A 225 -12.60 -21.63 -13.47
N LEU A 226 -12.66 -20.61 -12.63
CA LEU A 226 -11.47 -20.00 -12.05
C LEU A 226 -10.70 -20.97 -11.14
N ALA A 227 -11.41 -21.77 -10.35
CA ALA A 227 -10.77 -22.73 -9.45
C ALA A 227 -10.22 -23.96 -10.20
N MET A 228 -10.96 -24.51 -11.17
CA MET A 228 -10.68 -25.82 -11.76
C MET A 228 -10.69 -25.83 -13.29
N GLY A 229 -10.88 -24.70 -13.98
CA GLY A 229 -10.87 -24.63 -15.43
C GLY A 229 -9.49 -24.94 -16.02
N SER A 230 -9.45 -25.63 -17.16
CA SER A 230 -8.21 -25.86 -17.89
C SER A 230 -7.65 -24.56 -18.48
N TYR A 231 -8.52 -23.70 -19.03
CA TYR A 231 -8.13 -22.40 -19.60
C TYR A 231 -9.30 -21.40 -19.53
N PRO A 232 -9.61 -20.86 -18.34
CA PRO A 232 -10.69 -19.87 -18.15
C PRO A 232 -10.55 -18.63 -19.03
N GLN A 233 -9.33 -18.29 -19.45
CA GLN A 233 -9.01 -17.14 -20.27
C GLN A 233 -9.55 -17.24 -21.71
N ALA A 234 -10.01 -18.43 -22.14
CA ALA A 234 -10.76 -18.57 -23.38
C ALA A 234 -12.08 -17.77 -23.35
N PHE A 235 -12.70 -17.69 -22.17
CA PHE A 235 -13.95 -16.95 -21.94
C PHE A 235 -13.72 -15.54 -21.40
N PHE A 236 -12.67 -15.40 -20.57
CA PHE A 236 -12.33 -14.15 -19.86
C PHE A 236 -10.82 -13.86 -19.99
N PRO A 237 -10.35 -13.27 -21.10
CA PRO A 237 -8.93 -13.14 -21.41
C PRO A 237 -8.10 -12.42 -20.34
N GLN A 238 -8.70 -11.48 -19.59
CA GLN A 238 -7.99 -10.70 -18.56
C GLN A 238 -8.16 -11.26 -17.13
N LEU A 239 -8.87 -12.37 -16.95
CA LEU A 239 -8.92 -13.04 -15.65
C LEU A 239 -7.66 -13.91 -15.44
N MET A 240 -6.52 -13.24 -15.45
CA MET A 240 -5.19 -13.82 -15.29
C MET A 240 -4.35 -13.01 -14.30
N MET A 241 -3.12 -13.46 -14.05
CA MET A 241 -2.13 -12.72 -13.27
C MET A 241 -0.93 -12.39 -14.18
N SER A 242 -0.52 -11.12 -14.20
CA SER A 242 0.69 -10.66 -14.87
C SER A 242 1.81 -10.51 -13.84
N VAL A 243 2.97 -11.10 -14.09
CA VAL A 243 4.18 -10.95 -13.27
C VAL A 243 5.24 -10.26 -14.10
N VAL A 244 5.69 -9.10 -13.64
CA VAL A 244 6.71 -8.28 -14.31
C VAL A 244 7.88 -8.07 -13.37
N VAL A 245 9.09 -8.31 -13.85
CA VAL A 245 10.33 -8.05 -13.13
C VAL A 245 11.01 -6.83 -13.75
N LEU A 246 11.24 -5.81 -12.95
CA LEU A 246 11.77 -4.51 -13.40
C LEU A 246 13.27 -4.39 -13.08
N PRO A 247 14.02 -3.68 -13.91
CA PRO A 247 15.46 -3.53 -13.72
C PRO A 247 15.86 -2.53 -12.63
N GLY A 248 14.94 -1.64 -12.23
CA GLY A 248 15.19 -0.53 -11.31
C GLY A 248 14.14 -0.35 -10.23
N GLU A 249 14.12 0.83 -9.65
CA GLU A 249 13.18 1.22 -8.58
C GLU A 249 11.94 1.93 -9.11
N GLU A 250 12.01 2.50 -10.32
CA GLU A 250 10.92 3.24 -10.94
C GLU A 250 10.39 2.54 -12.19
N LEU A 251 9.09 2.72 -12.44
CA LEU A 251 8.47 2.24 -13.67
C LEU A 251 9.00 3.04 -14.86
N GLY A 252 9.52 2.34 -15.87
CA GLY A 252 10.07 2.97 -17.09
C GLY A 252 11.59 3.05 -17.10
N GLU A 253 12.28 2.66 -16.03
CA GLU A 253 13.72 2.43 -16.08
C GLU A 253 14.05 1.29 -17.04
N VAL A 254 15.23 1.39 -17.67
CA VAL A 254 15.73 0.40 -18.63
C VAL A 254 17.13 -0.05 -18.22
N THR A 255 17.49 -1.27 -18.58
CA THR A 255 18.86 -1.77 -18.43
C THR A 255 19.80 -1.04 -19.38
N GLU A 256 21.11 -1.19 -19.20
CA GLU A 256 22.14 -0.62 -20.09
C GLU A 256 21.98 -1.08 -21.55
N ASP A 257 21.48 -2.30 -21.77
CA ASP A 257 21.15 -2.87 -23.08
C ASP A 257 19.73 -2.52 -23.56
N GLY A 258 19.02 -1.60 -22.88
CA GLY A 258 17.74 -1.03 -23.30
C GLY A 258 16.51 -1.90 -23.01
N ARG A 259 16.61 -2.96 -22.20
CA ARG A 259 15.46 -3.77 -21.81
C ARG A 259 14.63 -3.04 -20.74
N ARG A 260 13.32 -2.99 -20.95
CA ARG A 260 12.34 -2.43 -19.98
C ARG A 260 11.99 -3.40 -18.87
N PHE A 261 12.08 -4.69 -19.12
CA PHE A 261 11.73 -5.75 -18.18
C PHE A 261 12.83 -6.80 -18.19
N LEU A 262 13.17 -7.31 -17.01
CA LEU A 262 14.06 -8.48 -16.87
C LEU A 262 13.30 -9.78 -17.15
N ASP A 263 12.02 -9.82 -16.72
CA ASP A 263 11.09 -10.90 -17.03
C ASP A 263 9.67 -10.30 -17.14
N ASN A 264 8.83 -10.88 -18.00
CA ASN A 264 7.43 -10.47 -18.17
C ASN A 264 6.60 -11.69 -18.55
N HIS A 265 5.73 -12.13 -17.64
CA HIS A 265 5.01 -13.37 -17.78
C HIS A 265 3.52 -13.21 -17.47
N SER A 266 2.69 -13.79 -18.34
CA SER A 266 1.24 -13.87 -18.16
C SER A 266 0.88 -15.24 -17.64
N CYS A 267 0.58 -15.36 -16.35
CA CYS A 267 0.17 -16.59 -15.70
C CYS A 267 -1.31 -16.84 -16.00
N THR A 268 -1.61 -17.96 -16.65
CA THR A 268 -2.94 -18.34 -17.12
C THR A 268 -3.38 -19.70 -16.58
N GLY A 269 -4.57 -20.16 -16.97
CA GLY A 269 -5.18 -21.39 -16.44
C GLY A 269 -6.03 -21.12 -15.20
N SER A 270 -6.25 -22.14 -14.40
CA SER A 270 -6.95 -22.04 -13.12
C SER A 270 -6.15 -21.28 -12.08
N ILE A 271 -6.78 -20.86 -10.96
CA ILE A 271 -6.09 -20.19 -9.85
C ILE A 271 -4.89 -21.01 -9.36
N PRO A 272 -4.97 -22.33 -9.09
CA PRO A 272 -3.78 -23.12 -8.75
C PRO A 272 -2.66 -23.03 -9.79
N SER A 273 -2.99 -23.07 -11.08
CA SER A 273 -2.00 -22.94 -12.17
C SER A 273 -1.35 -21.56 -12.16
N MET A 274 -2.16 -20.50 -12.09
CA MET A 274 -1.65 -19.12 -12.02
C MET A 274 -0.72 -18.90 -10.82
N LEU A 275 -1.08 -19.45 -9.65
CA LEU A 275 -0.25 -19.36 -8.44
C LEU A 275 1.09 -20.06 -8.61
N ASN A 276 1.09 -21.30 -9.11
CA ASN A 276 2.31 -22.07 -9.30
C ASN A 276 3.23 -21.40 -10.32
N GLU A 277 2.67 -20.88 -11.41
CA GLU A 277 3.40 -20.18 -12.46
C GLU A 277 4.00 -18.86 -11.94
N ALA A 278 3.21 -18.03 -11.26
CA ALA A 278 3.66 -16.78 -10.67
C ALA A 278 4.76 -16.99 -9.60
N MET A 279 4.57 -17.96 -8.71
CA MET A 279 5.60 -18.35 -7.74
C MET A 279 6.88 -18.80 -8.43
N GLY A 280 6.78 -19.57 -9.51
CA GLY A 280 7.94 -19.98 -10.31
C GLY A 280 8.70 -18.80 -10.91
N VAL A 281 8.00 -17.78 -11.45
CA VAL A 281 8.60 -16.56 -11.97
C VAL A 281 9.31 -15.79 -10.85
N LEU A 282 8.65 -15.56 -9.72
CA LEU A 282 9.22 -14.82 -8.60
C LEU A 282 10.45 -15.53 -8.01
N VAL A 283 10.36 -16.84 -7.77
CA VAL A 283 11.48 -17.64 -7.23
C VAL A 283 12.73 -17.60 -8.13
N ARG A 284 12.56 -17.55 -9.45
CA ARG A 284 13.68 -17.46 -10.41
C ARG A 284 14.36 -16.08 -10.37
N ASN A 285 13.59 -15.02 -10.13
CA ASN A 285 14.04 -13.64 -10.25
C ASN A 285 14.40 -12.97 -8.91
N MET A 286 13.90 -13.51 -7.79
CA MET A 286 14.24 -13.01 -6.45
C MET A 286 15.70 -13.30 -6.10
N ARG A 287 16.32 -12.35 -5.41
CA ARG A 287 17.64 -12.51 -4.84
C ARG A 287 17.63 -13.57 -3.75
N LYS A 288 18.72 -14.34 -3.67
CA LYS A 288 18.92 -15.36 -2.66
C LYS A 288 20.13 -15.01 -1.82
N THR A 289 19.95 -15.03 -0.51
CA THR A 289 21.03 -14.92 0.45
C THR A 289 21.26 -16.30 1.07
N SER A 290 22.52 -16.73 1.08
CA SER A 290 22.91 -18.00 1.64
C SER A 290 23.60 -17.75 2.97
N THR A 291 22.98 -18.14 4.08
CA THR A 291 23.54 -18.06 5.41
C THR A 291 23.92 -19.45 5.92
N MET A 292 25.09 -19.56 6.58
CA MET A 292 25.42 -20.75 7.35
C MET A 292 24.71 -20.64 8.70
N GLU A 293 23.70 -21.44 8.97
CA GLU A 293 23.15 -21.56 10.31
C GLU A 293 23.98 -22.55 11.13
N GLY A 294 24.37 -22.10 12.34
CA GLY A 294 25.26 -22.81 13.24
C GLY A 294 24.71 -24.16 13.67
N LEU A 295 25.62 -24.97 14.19
CA LEU A 295 25.45 -26.34 14.67
C LEU A 295 24.14 -26.58 15.47
N ASN A 296 23.12 -27.02 14.78
CA ASN A 296 22.06 -27.80 15.39
C ASN A 296 22.37 -29.29 15.15
N SER A 297 21.81 -30.15 15.97
CA SER A 297 22.06 -31.59 16.05
C SER A 297 21.99 -32.40 14.75
N SER A 298 21.83 -31.75 13.58
CA SER A 298 21.77 -32.35 12.26
C SER A 298 22.91 -31.92 11.31
N GLY A 299 23.92 -31.16 11.77
CA GLY A 299 25.04 -30.74 10.93
C GLY A 299 24.98 -29.30 10.44
N ILE A 300 26.10 -28.79 9.91
CA ILE A 300 26.22 -27.46 9.28
C ILE A 300 25.42 -27.50 7.98
N GLY A 301 24.26 -26.84 7.95
CA GLY A 301 23.43 -26.70 6.76
C GLY A 301 23.52 -25.29 6.17
N ARG A 302 23.66 -25.21 4.85
CA ARG A 302 23.49 -23.99 4.10
C ARG A 302 22.00 -23.73 3.92
N VAL A 303 21.45 -22.66 4.52
CA VAL A 303 20.05 -22.28 4.35
C VAL A 303 19.99 -21.16 3.32
N GLU A 304 19.26 -21.39 2.24
CA GLU A 304 18.96 -20.36 1.25
C GLU A 304 17.73 -19.59 1.72
N ARG A 305 17.87 -18.28 1.85
CA ARG A 305 16.76 -17.37 2.15
C ARG A 305 16.49 -16.49 0.93
N TYR A 306 15.26 -16.46 0.48
CA TYR A 306 14.80 -15.53 -0.54
C TYR A 306 14.62 -14.14 0.06
N GLU A 307 14.71 -13.10 -0.77
CA GLU A 307 14.53 -11.71 -0.36
C GLU A 307 13.13 -11.42 0.22
N TYR A 308 12.14 -12.24 -0.10
CA TYR A 308 10.82 -12.25 0.55
C TYR A 308 10.44 -13.68 0.94
N PRO A 309 9.78 -13.88 2.09
CA PRO A 309 9.28 -15.20 2.49
C PRO A 309 8.27 -15.76 1.48
N LEU A 310 8.51 -16.96 0.99
CA LEU A 310 7.64 -17.57 -0.03
C LEU A 310 6.21 -17.79 0.48
N GLU A 311 6.05 -18.05 1.78
CA GLU A 311 4.76 -18.18 2.44
C GLU A 311 3.95 -16.87 2.36
N ALA A 312 4.60 -15.74 2.64
CA ALA A 312 3.96 -14.41 2.57
C ALA A 312 3.56 -14.08 1.12
N ILE A 313 4.44 -14.31 0.15
CA ILE A 313 4.12 -14.06 -1.27
C ILE A 313 2.92 -14.92 -1.69
N ARG A 314 2.97 -16.24 -1.44
CA ARG A 314 1.90 -17.15 -1.83
C ARG A 314 0.56 -16.71 -1.27
N GLU A 315 0.53 -16.32 0.00
CA GLU A 315 -0.68 -15.87 0.66
C GLU A 315 -1.24 -14.58 0.05
N LEU A 316 -0.37 -13.61 -0.27
CA LEU A 316 -0.78 -12.38 -0.96
C LEU A 316 -1.34 -12.65 -2.36
N LEU A 317 -0.74 -13.57 -3.12
CA LEU A 317 -1.22 -13.93 -4.45
C LEU A 317 -2.58 -14.67 -4.39
N VAL A 318 -2.75 -15.59 -3.42
CA VAL A 318 -4.05 -16.26 -3.17
C VAL A 318 -5.12 -15.23 -2.85
N ASN A 319 -4.84 -14.32 -1.91
CA ASN A 319 -5.77 -13.27 -1.52
C ASN A 319 -6.11 -12.35 -2.70
N ALA A 320 -5.12 -11.97 -3.52
CA ALA A 320 -5.32 -11.13 -4.68
C ALA A 320 -6.27 -11.75 -5.72
N LEU A 321 -6.24 -13.08 -5.89
CA LEU A 321 -7.15 -13.81 -6.78
C LEU A 321 -8.50 -14.10 -6.12
N MET A 322 -8.51 -14.52 -4.85
CA MET A 322 -9.72 -14.92 -4.14
C MET A 322 -10.66 -13.73 -3.87
N HIS A 323 -10.11 -12.57 -3.54
CA HIS A 323 -10.88 -11.37 -3.20
C HIS A 323 -11.02 -10.36 -4.35
N ARG A 324 -10.49 -10.69 -5.54
CA ARG A 324 -10.61 -9.86 -6.73
C ARG A 324 -12.07 -9.53 -7.05
N ASP A 325 -12.30 -8.35 -7.61
CA ASP A 325 -13.58 -8.00 -8.21
C ASP A 325 -13.77 -8.74 -9.55
N TYR A 326 -14.77 -9.61 -9.59
CA TYR A 326 -15.17 -10.38 -10.78
C TYR A 326 -16.40 -9.80 -11.50
N SER A 327 -16.82 -8.59 -11.13
CA SER A 327 -17.91 -7.87 -11.83
C SER A 327 -17.56 -7.63 -13.30
N PRO A 328 -18.57 -7.51 -14.19
CA PRO A 328 -18.34 -7.21 -15.61
C PRO A 328 -17.43 -6.00 -15.85
N GLY A 329 -17.54 -4.96 -15.00
CA GLY A 329 -16.71 -3.76 -15.11
C GLY A 329 -15.23 -3.98 -14.77
N ALA A 330 -14.89 -4.99 -13.96
CA ALA A 330 -13.52 -5.31 -13.55
C ALA A 330 -12.88 -6.45 -14.37
N ARG A 331 -13.64 -7.13 -15.24
CA ARG A 331 -13.12 -8.27 -16.04
C ARG A 331 -12.09 -7.88 -17.09
N GLY A 332 -12.00 -6.59 -17.43
CA GLY A 332 -11.00 -6.05 -18.35
C GLY A 332 -9.63 -5.79 -17.73
N SER A 333 -9.45 -5.99 -16.42
CA SER A 333 -8.19 -5.74 -15.69
C SER A 333 -7.65 -7.05 -15.13
N GLN A 334 -6.34 -7.22 -15.11
CA GLN A 334 -5.64 -8.38 -14.56
C GLN A 334 -5.13 -8.11 -13.14
N VAL A 335 -4.83 -9.17 -12.38
CA VAL A 335 -4.00 -9.06 -11.17
C VAL A 335 -2.57 -8.78 -11.63
N GLN A 336 -1.93 -7.77 -11.04
CA GLN A 336 -0.58 -7.35 -11.41
C GLN A 336 0.38 -7.61 -10.25
N VAL A 337 1.51 -8.20 -10.57
CA VAL A 337 2.62 -8.45 -9.64
C VAL A 337 3.87 -7.84 -10.25
N GLU A 338 4.49 -6.89 -9.56
CA GLU A 338 5.65 -6.16 -10.02
C GLU A 338 6.80 -6.34 -9.02
N LEU A 339 7.87 -6.97 -9.45
CA LEU A 339 9.10 -7.12 -8.67
C LEU A 339 10.10 -6.06 -9.10
N TYR A 340 10.30 -5.06 -8.26
CA TYR A 340 11.34 -4.02 -8.38
C TYR A 340 12.61 -4.45 -7.65
N THR A 341 13.66 -3.68 -7.78
CA THR A 341 14.93 -3.94 -7.08
C THR A 341 14.84 -3.72 -5.57
N ASN A 342 13.89 -2.90 -5.10
CA ASN A 342 13.71 -2.51 -3.69
C ASN A 342 12.34 -2.89 -3.10
N ARG A 343 11.39 -3.38 -3.90
CA ARG A 343 10.04 -3.74 -3.44
C ARG A 343 9.35 -4.77 -4.33
N LEU A 344 8.39 -5.47 -3.74
CA LEU A 344 7.40 -6.28 -4.45
C LEU A 344 6.02 -5.62 -4.30
N VAL A 345 5.33 -5.42 -5.41
CA VAL A 345 3.99 -4.83 -5.45
C VAL A 345 2.99 -5.83 -6.00
N VAL A 346 1.87 -6.02 -5.31
CA VAL A 346 0.73 -6.83 -5.78
C VAL A 346 -0.48 -5.92 -5.86
N ARG A 347 -1.12 -5.84 -7.04
CA ARG A 347 -2.37 -5.09 -7.25
C ARG A 347 -3.47 -6.04 -7.69
N SER A 348 -4.60 -5.99 -6.99
CA SER A 348 -5.81 -6.77 -7.32
C SER A 348 -6.96 -5.82 -7.67
N PRO A 349 -7.67 -6.01 -8.79
CA PRO A 349 -8.84 -5.22 -9.14
C PRO A 349 -9.95 -5.31 -8.09
N GLY A 350 -10.56 -4.17 -7.77
CA GLY A 350 -11.56 -3.99 -6.73
C GLY A 350 -10.95 -3.51 -5.41
N GLY A 351 -11.64 -2.57 -4.73
CA GLY A 351 -11.28 -2.11 -3.39
C GLY A 351 -11.51 -3.17 -2.32
N ILE A 352 -11.22 -2.85 -1.07
CA ILE A 352 -11.55 -3.70 0.07
C ILE A 352 -13.07 -3.86 0.15
N TYR A 353 -13.51 -5.09 0.41
CA TYR A 353 -14.93 -5.45 0.41
C TYR A 353 -15.49 -5.67 1.81
N GLY A 354 -16.75 -5.27 2.03
CA GLY A 354 -17.49 -5.50 3.26
C GLY A 354 -17.08 -4.55 4.40
N ALA A 355 -17.24 -4.99 5.64
CA ALA A 355 -17.03 -4.18 6.84
C ALA A 355 -15.55 -4.11 7.28
N VAL A 356 -14.62 -4.60 6.48
CA VAL A 356 -13.18 -4.60 6.78
C VAL A 356 -12.53 -3.36 6.19
N THR A 357 -11.62 -2.75 6.94
CA THR A 357 -10.78 -1.64 6.52
C THR A 357 -9.30 -2.03 6.59
N ILE A 358 -8.40 -1.21 6.04
CA ILE A 358 -6.95 -1.44 6.17
C ILE A 358 -6.51 -1.53 7.65
N ARG A 359 -7.18 -0.80 8.55
CA ARG A 359 -6.86 -0.80 9.99
C ARG A 359 -7.16 -2.14 10.67
N ASP A 360 -8.04 -2.92 10.06
CA ASP A 360 -8.46 -4.23 10.59
C ASP A 360 -7.57 -5.37 10.10
N PHE A 361 -6.69 -5.11 9.12
CA PHE A 361 -5.80 -6.11 8.56
C PHE A 361 -4.84 -6.67 9.61
N GLY A 362 -4.83 -7.99 9.74
CA GLY A 362 -4.03 -8.70 10.73
C GLY A 362 -4.69 -8.85 12.10
N GLN A 363 -5.88 -8.28 12.33
CA GLN A 363 -6.63 -8.50 13.55
C GLN A 363 -7.33 -9.88 13.52
N PRO A 364 -7.33 -10.62 14.64
CA PRO A 364 -7.98 -11.93 14.70
C PRO A 364 -9.50 -11.84 14.49
N GLY A 365 -10.04 -12.73 13.67
CA GLY A 365 -11.50 -12.87 13.49
C GLY A 365 -12.14 -11.84 12.58
N VAL A 366 -11.38 -10.91 12.01
CA VAL A 366 -11.90 -9.94 11.04
C VAL A 366 -11.64 -10.44 9.63
N SER A 367 -12.70 -10.76 8.90
CA SER A 367 -12.65 -11.23 7.53
C SER A 367 -13.93 -10.85 6.80
N SER A 368 -13.81 -10.43 5.56
CA SER A 368 -14.93 -10.26 4.65
C SER A 368 -14.55 -10.81 3.28
N THR A 369 -15.37 -11.70 2.76
CA THR A 369 -15.08 -12.41 1.51
C THR A 369 -16.03 -11.94 0.41
N ARG A 370 -15.49 -11.26 -0.61
CA ARG A 370 -16.25 -10.80 -1.78
C ARG A 370 -16.85 -11.98 -2.55
N ASN A 371 -16.04 -13.01 -2.80
CA ASN A 371 -16.34 -14.18 -3.59
C ASN A 371 -16.44 -15.41 -2.67
N SER A 372 -17.48 -15.47 -1.86
CA SER A 372 -17.63 -16.50 -0.82
C SER A 372 -17.72 -17.92 -1.39
N TYR A 373 -18.32 -18.05 -2.57
CA TYR A 373 -18.44 -19.34 -3.23
C TYR A 373 -17.09 -19.81 -3.80
N LEU A 374 -16.36 -18.95 -4.50
CA LEU A 374 -15.00 -19.24 -4.95
C LEU A 374 -14.08 -19.58 -3.78
N ALA A 375 -14.16 -18.81 -2.69
CA ALA A 375 -13.37 -19.06 -1.48
C ALA A 375 -13.66 -20.46 -0.91
N SER A 376 -14.92 -20.89 -0.86
CA SER A 376 -15.28 -22.22 -0.39
C SER A 376 -14.70 -23.33 -1.28
N ILE A 377 -14.68 -23.12 -2.61
CA ILE A 377 -14.05 -24.10 -3.52
C ILE A 377 -12.54 -24.17 -3.24
N LEU A 378 -11.85 -23.04 -3.14
CA LEU A 378 -10.40 -23.00 -2.95
C LEU A 378 -9.94 -23.56 -1.59
N THR A 379 -10.78 -23.49 -0.56
CA THR A 379 -10.50 -24.10 0.75
C THR A 379 -10.67 -25.62 0.79
N ASP A 380 -11.42 -26.18 -0.15
CA ASP A 380 -11.60 -27.62 -0.31
C ASP A 380 -10.80 -28.21 -1.48
N LEU A 381 -10.09 -27.37 -2.24
CA LEU A 381 -9.31 -27.79 -3.40
C LEU A 381 -7.84 -28.00 -3.02
N PRO A 382 -7.34 -29.26 -3.03
CA PRO A 382 -5.93 -29.52 -2.85
C PRO A 382 -5.14 -29.19 -4.13
N ASP A 383 -3.96 -28.64 -3.97
CA ASP A 383 -2.98 -28.50 -5.05
C ASP A 383 -2.48 -29.89 -5.48
N PRO A 384 -2.58 -30.26 -6.76
CA PRO A 384 -2.21 -31.61 -7.21
C PRO A 384 -0.73 -31.95 -7.03
N GLY A 385 0.15 -30.94 -7.01
CA GLY A 385 1.59 -31.16 -6.89
C GLY A 385 2.05 -31.31 -5.45
N THR A 386 1.40 -30.62 -4.51
CA THR A 386 1.84 -30.54 -3.10
C THR A 386 0.87 -31.22 -2.13
N GLY A 387 -0.37 -31.47 -2.53
CA GLY A 387 -1.45 -31.95 -1.67
C GLY A 387 -1.96 -30.92 -0.64
N ARG A 388 -1.38 -29.72 -0.60
CA ARG A 388 -1.83 -28.64 0.29
C ARG A 388 -3.06 -27.94 -0.28
N LEU A 389 -3.94 -27.48 0.60
CA LEU A 389 -5.09 -26.68 0.19
C LEU A 389 -4.63 -25.35 -0.45
N ILE A 390 -5.38 -24.89 -1.45
CA ILE A 390 -5.05 -23.66 -2.16
C ILE A 390 -5.21 -22.44 -1.22
N ALA A 391 -6.29 -22.41 -0.43
CA ALA A 391 -6.57 -21.35 0.53
C ALA A 391 -6.91 -21.93 1.91
N GLU A 392 -6.72 -21.12 2.97
CA GLU A 392 -7.16 -21.43 4.33
C GLU A 392 -8.32 -20.51 4.71
N ASN A 393 -9.40 -21.07 5.25
CA ASN A 393 -10.59 -20.30 5.63
C ASN A 393 -10.62 -20.00 7.14
N ARG A 394 -9.62 -19.28 7.66
CA ARG A 394 -9.53 -18.98 9.10
C ARG A 394 -9.18 -17.52 9.41
N ALA A 395 -9.34 -16.60 8.45
CA ALA A 395 -8.84 -15.22 8.57
C ALA A 395 -7.34 -15.15 8.98
N SER A 396 -6.56 -16.19 8.65
CA SER A 396 -5.15 -16.34 9.03
C SER A 396 -4.19 -15.75 8.00
N GLY A 397 -4.67 -15.36 6.80
CA GLY A 397 -3.85 -14.96 5.68
C GLY A 397 -2.95 -13.77 5.98
N ILE A 398 -3.52 -12.62 6.29
CA ILE A 398 -2.74 -11.42 6.64
C ILE A 398 -1.89 -11.62 7.91
N PRO A 399 -2.40 -12.20 9.02
CA PRO A 399 -1.56 -12.60 10.14
C PRO A 399 -0.33 -13.45 9.75
N THR A 400 -0.49 -14.39 8.84
CA THR A 400 0.61 -15.22 8.32
C THR A 400 1.65 -14.38 7.57
N VAL A 401 1.21 -13.45 6.70
CA VAL A 401 2.09 -12.49 6.00
C VAL A 401 2.89 -11.65 7.00
N LEU A 402 2.20 -11.05 7.99
CA LEU A 402 2.85 -10.21 9.02
C LEU A 402 3.88 -11.00 9.83
N ARG A 403 3.56 -12.22 10.25
CA ARG A 403 4.47 -13.11 10.98
C ARG A 403 5.69 -13.46 10.14
N ALA A 404 5.50 -13.91 8.89
CA ALA A 404 6.58 -14.33 8.02
C ALA A 404 7.56 -13.18 7.70
N LEU A 405 7.04 -11.97 7.44
CA LEU A 405 7.87 -10.79 7.22
C LEU A 405 8.65 -10.39 8.47
N LYS A 406 8.01 -10.41 9.65
CA LYS A 406 8.67 -10.13 10.92
C LYS A 406 9.81 -11.12 11.23
N GLU A 407 9.57 -12.41 11.01
CA GLU A 407 10.58 -13.47 11.18
C GLU A 407 11.75 -13.33 10.20
N ALA A 408 11.48 -12.78 9.00
CA ALA A 408 12.51 -12.48 8.01
C ALA A 408 13.24 -11.15 8.26
N GLY A 409 12.85 -10.36 9.27
CA GLY A 409 13.42 -9.04 9.55
C GLY A 409 13.04 -7.97 8.52
N LEU A 410 11.95 -8.17 7.80
CA LEU A 410 11.45 -7.24 6.79
C LEU A 410 10.43 -6.26 7.39
N PRO A 411 10.28 -5.06 6.81
CA PRO A 411 9.23 -4.12 7.18
C PRO A 411 7.84 -4.72 7.03
N ALA A 412 6.89 -4.22 7.82
CA ALA A 412 5.48 -4.57 7.66
C ALA A 412 4.98 -4.19 6.25
N PRO A 413 4.04 -4.96 5.67
CA PRO A 413 3.49 -4.66 4.36
C PRO A 413 2.71 -3.35 4.39
N GLN A 414 2.80 -2.57 3.31
CA GLN A 414 2.02 -1.37 3.12
C GLN A 414 0.77 -1.73 2.30
N PHE A 415 -0.40 -1.40 2.84
CA PHE A 415 -1.68 -1.60 2.16
C PHE A 415 -2.24 -0.26 1.69
N ALA A 416 -2.81 -0.25 0.49
CA ALA A 416 -3.52 0.91 -0.04
C ALA A 416 -4.83 0.46 -0.71
N ASP A 417 -5.96 0.96 -0.21
CA ASP A 417 -7.25 0.84 -0.89
C ASP A 417 -7.44 2.05 -1.82
N ARG A 418 -7.54 1.77 -3.10
CA ARG A 418 -7.74 2.77 -4.16
C ARG A 418 -9.14 2.64 -4.79
N LEU A 419 -10.09 2.05 -4.09
CA LEU A 419 -11.47 1.78 -4.51
C LEU A 419 -11.57 0.85 -5.73
N LEU A 420 -10.82 1.12 -6.79
CA LEU A 420 -10.79 0.31 -8.02
C LEU A 420 -9.77 -0.83 -7.97
N TYR A 421 -8.83 -0.77 -7.06
CA TYR A 421 -7.87 -1.83 -6.78
C TYR A 421 -7.32 -1.72 -5.36
N VAL A 422 -6.97 -2.86 -4.80
CA VAL A 422 -6.14 -2.94 -3.58
C VAL A 422 -4.70 -3.17 -3.99
N GLN A 423 -3.78 -2.42 -3.38
CA GLN A 423 -2.35 -2.59 -3.55
C GLN A 423 -1.70 -3.03 -2.25
N VAL A 424 -0.83 -4.02 -2.34
CA VAL A 424 0.06 -4.43 -1.24
C VAL A 424 1.50 -4.25 -1.69
N THR A 425 2.31 -3.60 -0.86
CA THR A 425 3.74 -3.36 -1.14
C THR A 425 4.59 -3.97 -0.03
N LEU A 426 5.49 -4.85 -0.40
CA LEU A 426 6.54 -5.38 0.47
C LEU A 426 7.84 -4.64 0.17
N MET A 427 8.36 -3.90 1.15
CA MET A 427 9.60 -3.13 1.00
C MET A 427 10.82 -3.96 1.43
N GLN A 428 11.95 -3.78 0.75
CA GLN A 428 13.26 -4.19 1.26
C GLN A 428 13.76 -3.16 2.28
N PRO A 429 14.52 -3.57 3.30
CA PRO A 429 15.19 -2.60 4.17
C PRO A 429 16.18 -1.76 3.35
N PRO A 430 16.38 -0.48 3.70
CA PRO A 430 17.37 0.37 3.05
C PRO A 430 18.73 -0.32 3.04
N GLN A 431 19.39 -0.40 1.89
CA GLN A 431 20.73 -0.97 1.79
C GLN A 431 21.69 -0.09 2.60
N GLY A 432 22.16 -0.60 3.75
CA GLY A 432 23.08 0.12 4.64
C GLY A 432 22.95 -0.16 6.12
N THR A 433 21.89 -0.82 6.57
CA THR A 433 21.72 -1.24 7.98
C THR A 433 21.84 -2.75 8.10
N SER A 434 23.05 -3.28 7.99
CA SER A 434 23.34 -4.58 8.58
C SER A 434 23.37 -4.38 10.09
N SER A 435 22.26 -4.65 10.76
CA SER A 435 22.20 -4.72 12.22
C SER A 435 22.98 -5.94 12.69
N THR A 436 24.26 -5.72 12.97
CA THR A 436 25.03 -6.59 13.84
C THR A 436 24.69 -6.18 15.28
N GLU A 437 23.50 -6.51 15.75
CA GLU A 437 23.26 -6.57 17.19
C GLU A 437 23.87 -7.85 17.73
N GLN A 438 25.13 -7.74 18.14
CA GLN A 438 25.75 -8.68 19.06
C GLN A 438 24.97 -8.62 20.38
N LYS A 439 24.37 -9.75 20.76
CA LYS A 439 23.96 -10.01 22.14
C LYS A 439 25.22 -9.95 23.04
N THR A 440 25.38 -8.85 23.75
CA THR A 440 26.27 -8.80 24.92
C THR A 440 25.49 -9.31 26.12
N ALA A 441 25.99 -10.40 26.69
CA ALA A 441 25.64 -10.88 28.01
C ALA A 441 26.14 -9.89 29.09
N PRO A 442 25.51 -9.83 30.28
CA PRO A 442 25.89 -8.87 31.31
C PRO A 442 27.18 -9.26 31.99
N GLU A 443 28.18 -8.42 31.97
CA GLU A 443 29.33 -8.50 32.84
C GLU A 443 29.28 -7.46 33.96
N ASP A 444 29.72 -7.90 35.09
CA ASP A 444 29.68 -7.39 36.45
C ASP A 444 30.59 -6.15 36.64
N LYS A 445 30.18 -5.33 37.59
CA LYS A 445 30.88 -4.13 38.04
C LYS A 445 32.17 -4.51 38.79
N THR A 446 33.25 -3.77 38.59
CA THR A 446 34.06 -3.20 39.70
C THR A 446 35.22 -2.30 39.24
N GLN A 447 35.16 -1.06 39.68
CA GLN A 447 36.21 -0.17 40.25
C GLN A 447 37.39 0.41 39.45
N GLN A 448 37.43 1.73 39.57
CA GLN A 448 38.50 2.67 39.99
C GLN A 448 39.45 3.24 38.91
N ALA A 449 39.24 4.51 38.62
CA ALA A 449 39.95 5.73 39.07
C ALA A 449 41.44 5.89 38.67
N THR A 450 41.82 6.91 37.98
CA THR A 450 42.50 8.16 38.37
C THR A 450 43.36 8.73 37.24
N HIS A 451 43.26 10.07 37.09
CA HIS A 451 44.26 11.11 36.72
C HIS A 451 45.05 10.96 35.39
N ALA A 452 45.23 11.93 34.56
CA ALA A 452 45.57 13.34 34.76
C ALA A 452 45.61 14.11 33.42
N ALA A 453 45.57 15.40 33.53
CA ALA A 453 45.55 16.42 32.49
C ALA A 453 46.83 16.47 31.61
N GLY A 454 46.63 16.97 30.38
CA GLY A 454 47.70 17.44 29.51
C GLY A 454 47.15 18.29 28.37
N LYS A 455 47.32 19.59 28.49
CA LYS A 455 47.13 20.60 27.45
C LYS A 455 48.16 20.40 26.31
N HIS A 456 47.81 20.57 25.03
CA HIS A 456 48.42 21.58 24.15
C HIS A 456 47.84 21.59 22.74
N SER A 457 47.53 22.77 22.33
CA SER A 457 47.72 23.49 21.03
C SER A 457 47.14 22.95 19.74
N ALA A 458 46.41 23.88 19.12
CA ALA A 458 45.93 23.90 17.77
C ALA A 458 47.01 23.67 16.72
N ASP A 459 46.68 22.83 15.75
CA ASP A 459 47.12 23.03 14.37
C ASP A 459 46.05 22.50 13.43
N ALA A 460 45.70 23.35 12.46
CA ALA A 460 44.70 23.10 11.44
C ALA A 460 45.23 22.02 10.47
N VAL A 461 44.49 20.93 10.36
CA VAL A 461 44.67 19.98 9.27
C VAL A 461 43.33 19.98 8.48
N GLU A 462 43.38 20.45 7.25
CA GLU A 462 42.32 20.27 6.25
C GLU A 462 41.99 18.78 6.10
N PRO A 463 40.70 18.38 6.03
CA PRO A 463 40.36 17.00 5.79
C PRO A 463 40.54 16.65 4.29
N ALA A 464 41.56 15.89 3.99
CA ALA A 464 41.73 15.19 2.72
C ALA A 464 40.63 14.10 2.62
N GLY A 465 39.50 14.46 2.04
CA GLY A 465 38.33 13.57 1.85
C GLY A 465 37.21 14.17 1.01
N ALA A 466 37.26 15.49 0.73
CA ALA A 466 36.19 16.19 0.04
C ALA A 466 36.16 16.00 -1.49
N ASP A 467 37.24 15.59 -2.09
CA ASP A 467 37.34 15.41 -3.56
C ASP A 467 36.92 14.01 -4.05
N ALA A 468 36.96 13.01 -3.21
CA ALA A 468 36.53 11.65 -3.58
C ALA A 468 35.02 11.52 -3.87
N LEU A 469 34.20 12.46 -3.38
CA LEU A 469 32.75 12.53 -3.66
C LEU A 469 32.40 13.19 -4.99
N LEU A 470 33.40 13.73 -5.70
CA LEU A 470 33.22 14.40 -7.00
C LEU A 470 33.66 13.52 -8.18
N ASP A 471 34.21 12.34 -7.90
CA ASP A 471 34.59 11.36 -8.92
C ASP A 471 33.32 10.84 -9.64
N GLY A 472 33.30 10.96 -10.96
CA GLY A 472 32.15 10.59 -11.80
C GLY A 472 31.24 11.76 -12.20
N LEU A 473 31.44 12.97 -11.66
CA LEU A 473 30.74 14.17 -12.11
C LEU A 473 31.42 14.84 -13.29
N SER A 474 30.63 15.47 -14.17
CA SER A 474 31.22 16.36 -15.20
C SER A 474 31.91 17.54 -14.51
N GLU A 475 32.93 18.14 -15.20
CA GLU A 475 33.63 19.33 -14.70
C GLU A 475 32.68 20.49 -14.31
N ARG A 476 31.55 20.63 -15.02
CA ARG A 476 30.54 21.64 -14.74
C ARG A 476 29.76 21.30 -13.45
N GLN A 477 29.35 20.05 -13.28
CA GLN A 477 28.67 19.57 -12.09
C GLN A 477 29.56 19.68 -10.84
N ALA A 478 30.81 19.26 -10.94
CA ALA A 478 31.79 19.43 -9.87
C ALA A 478 32.03 20.90 -9.54
N GLY A 479 32.06 21.79 -10.54
CA GLY A 479 32.16 23.25 -10.38
C GLY A 479 30.96 23.84 -9.63
N ILE A 480 29.75 23.38 -9.92
CA ILE A 480 28.52 23.82 -9.23
C ILE A 480 28.57 23.40 -7.75
N VAL A 481 28.95 22.15 -7.44
CA VAL A 481 29.02 21.67 -6.04
C VAL A 481 30.08 22.43 -5.25
N ARG A 482 31.28 22.65 -5.82
CA ARG A 482 32.34 23.44 -5.16
C ARG A 482 31.89 24.88 -4.94
N GLY A 483 31.24 25.50 -5.94
CA GLY A 483 30.70 26.84 -5.84
C GLY A 483 29.66 26.97 -4.74
N LEU A 484 28.71 26.05 -4.63
CA LEU A 484 27.68 26.02 -3.58
C LEU A 484 28.29 25.81 -2.19
N ARG A 485 29.32 24.97 -2.06
CA ARG A 485 30.05 24.77 -0.80
C ARG A 485 30.79 26.03 -0.37
N ALA A 486 31.44 26.71 -1.30
CA ALA A 486 32.16 27.96 -1.03
C ALA A 486 31.23 29.12 -0.67
N GLN A 487 30.01 29.15 -1.27
CA GLN A 487 29.06 30.22 -1.05
C GLN A 487 28.37 30.14 0.32
N GLY A 488 28.16 28.93 0.86
CA GLY A 488 27.53 28.69 2.16
C GLY A 488 26.03 29.01 2.24
N GLU A 489 25.48 29.73 1.28
CA GLU A 489 24.07 30.13 1.22
C GLU A 489 23.35 29.54 0.00
N ALA A 490 22.01 29.49 0.07
CA ALA A 490 21.20 29.00 -1.02
C ALA A 490 21.07 30.02 -2.15
N VAL A 491 21.44 29.64 -3.39
CA VAL A 491 21.44 30.51 -4.57
C VAL A 491 20.46 30.05 -5.65
N SER A 492 20.02 30.98 -6.50
CA SER A 492 19.05 30.70 -7.56
C SER A 492 19.69 29.97 -8.75
N THR A 493 18.85 29.30 -9.56
CA THR A 493 19.29 28.66 -10.82
C THR A 493 19.97 29.67 -11.77
N THR A 494 19.50 30.92 -11.81
CA THR A 494 20.08 31.98 -12.64
C THR A 494 21.49 32.32 -12.16
N TYR A 495 21.69 32.48 -10.86
CA TYR A 495 23.01 32.71 -10.28
C TYR A 495 23.99 31.56 -10.59
N ILE A 496 23.54 30.31 -10.46
CA ILE A 496 24.35 29.13 -10.79
C ILE A 496 24.74 29.12 -12.28
N GLN A 497 23.80 29.47 -13.16
CA GLN A 497 24.06 29.53 -14.61
C GLN A 497 25.11 30.59 -14.95
N GLU A 498 25.03 31.78 -14.37
CA GLU A 498 25.91 32.89 -14.64
C GLU A 498 27.34 32.67 -14.11
N HIS A 499 27.45 32.10 -12.89
CA HIS A 499 28.76 32.01 -12.21
C HIS A 499 29.45 30.65 -12.40
N TRP A 500 28.67 29.55 -12.51
CA TRP A 500 29.25 28.19 -12.59
C TRP A 500 28.76 27.39 -13.78
N GLY A 501 27.89 27.97 -14.61
CA GLY A 501 27.27 27.29 -15.76
C GLY A 501 28.17 27.10 -16.97
N ARG A 502 29.35 27.75 -17.03
CA ARG A 502 30.32 27.66 -18.15
C ARG A 502 29.67 27.87 -19.53
N GLY A 503 28.72 28.80 -19.65
CA GLY A 503 28.03 29.09 -20.92
C GLY A 503 26.93 28.11 -21.31
N ALA A 504 26.57 27.18 -20.43
CA ALA A 504 25.51 26.20 -20.71
C ALA A 504 24.10 26.82 -20.74
N SER A 505 23.21 26.24 -21.53
CA SER A 505 21.82 26.64 -21.60
C SER A 505 21.11 26.41 -20.26
N ARG A 506 20.02 27.15 -20.00
CA ARG A 506 19.22 27.00 -18.79
C ARG A 506 18.67 25.57 -18.62
N THR A 507 18.34 24.91 -19.73
CA THR A 507 17.89 23.51 -19.73
C THR A 507 19.01 22.57 -19.27
N SER A 508 20.24 22.77 -19.75
CA SER A 508 21.40 21.99 -19.34
C SER A 508 21.70 22.15 -17.84
N ILE A 509 21.65 23.38 -17.33
CA ILE A 509 21.83 23.66 -15.90
C ILE A 509 20.73 23.02 -15.06
N THR A 510 19.47 23.04 -15.52
CA THR A 510 18.35 22.42 -14.81
C THR A 510 18.53 20.90 -14.74
N ASN A 511 19.04 20.26 -15.77
CA ASN A 511 19.34 18.83 -15.78
C ASN A 511 20.51 18.50 -14.85
N ASP A 512 21.59 19.31 -14.87
CA ASP A 512 22.71 19.14 -13.92
C ASP A 512 22.25 19.27 -12.47
N LEU A 513 21.42 20.28 -12.16
CA LEU A 513 20.90 20.47 -10.80
C LEU A 513 20.00 19.32 -10.35
N ARG A 514 19.22 18.73 -11.27
CA ARG A 514 18.42 17.54 -10.98
C ARG A 514 19.33 16.36 -10.60
N HIS A 515 20.32 16.09 -11.43
CA HIS A 515 21.30 15.03 -11.21
C HIS A 515 22.06 15.21 -9.89
N LEU A 516 22.48 16.45 -9.56
CA LEU A 516 23.16 16.74 -8.30
C LEU A 516 22.25 16.63 -7.06
N VAL A 517 20.95 16.90 -7.19
CA VAL A 517 19.95 16.66 -6.13
C VAL A 517 19.73 15.16 -5.94
N GLU A 518 19.60 14.40 -7.02
CA GLU A 518 19.48 12.93 -7.00
C GLU A 518 20.73 12.28 -6.37
N ALA A 519 21.92 12.80 -6.68
CA ALA A 519 23.17 12.39 -6.05
C ALA A 519 23.35 12.86 -4.60
N LYS A 520 22.36 13.58 -4.03
CA LYS A 520 22.40 14.15 -2.67
C LYS A 520 23.58 15.07 -2.38
N LEU A 521 24.14 15.68 -3.41
CA LEU A 521 25.28 16.62 -3.31
C LEU A 521 24.82 18.06 -3.10
N ILE A 522 23.56 18.35 -3.46
CA ILE A 522 22.92 19.65 -3.25
C ILE A 522 21.47 19.47 -2.79
N VAL A 523 20.94 20.43 -2.06
CA VAL A 523 19.57 20.42 -1.54
C VAL A 523 18.77 21.61 -2.08
N PRO A 524 17.60 21.38 -2.70
CA PRO A 524 16.71 22.47 -3.12
C PRO A 524 15.94 23.04 -1.91
N THR A 525 15.66 24.33 -1.93
CA THR A 525 14.92 25.05 -0.86
C THR A 525 13.39 25.07 -1.09
N ALA A 526 12.91 24.58 -2.23
CA ALA A 526 11.48 24.56 -2.57
C ALA A 526 11.17 23.45 -3.57
N PRO A 527 9.89 23.01 -3.68
CA PRO A 527 9.45 21.96 -4.59
C PRO A 527 9.78 22.24 -6.08
N PRO A 528 9.76 21.22 -6.95
CA PRO A 528 9.88 21.39 -8.39
C PRO A 528 8.82 22.40 -8.91
N ARG A 529 9.21 23.28 -9.83
CA ARG A 529 8.39 24.35 -10.45
C ARG A 529 8.09 25.59 -9.56
N SER A 530 8.61 25.69 -8.33
CA SER A 530 8.51 26.92 -7.55
C SER A 530 9.36 28.04 -8.19
N LYS A 531 8.80 29.24 -8.32
CA LYS A 531 9.53 30.44 -8.84
C LYS A 531 10.69 30.86 -7.91
N ASN A 532 10.61 30.50 -6.62
CA ASN A 532 11.59 30.87 -5.59
C ASN A 532 12.59 29.76 -5.25
N ARG A 533 12.66 28.70 -6.08
CA ARG A 533 13.55 27.56 -5.82
C ARG A 533 15.01 27.96 -5.91
N LYS A 534 15.74 27.74 -4.81
CA LYS A 534 17.19 27.95 -4.68
C LYS A 534 17.86 26.61 -4.35
N TYR A 535 19.18 26.57 -4.41
CA TYR A 535 19.97 25.38 -4.11
C TYR A 535 21.12 25.72 -3.19
N ARG A 536 21.45 24.82 -2.27
CA ARG A 536 22.62 24.88 -1.39
C ARG A 536 23.37 23.54 -1.41
N ALA A 537 24.61 23.52 -0.96
CA ALA A 537 25.33 22.27 -0.76
C ALA A 537 24.62 21.40 0.30
N ALA A 538 24.66 20.08 0.11
CA ALA A 538 24.08 19.11 1.03
C ALA A 538 24.91 18.97 2.30
#